data_dbc761bb74b13cc2bd3bf67810294e49
#
_entry.id   dbc761bb74b13cc2bd3bf67810294e49
#
_cell.length_a   1.000
_cell.length_b   1.000
_cell.length_c   1.000
_cell.angle_alpha   90.00
_cell.angle_beta   90.00
_cell.angle_gamma   90.00
#
_symmetry.space_group_name_H-M   'P 1'
#
loop_
_entity.id
_entity.type
_entity.pdbx_description
1 polymer ?
#
loop_
_entity_poly.entity_id
_entity_poly.type
_entity_poly.pdbx_seq_one_letter_code
_entity_poly.pdbx_strand_id
1 'polypeptide(L)'
;MSTNEVQTNDSTRTHVAPVDMKLEVVVIPVTDVDRATEFYTRLGWRQDVTPPGSGVVQFTPPGADASIHFGADLTTAAPGSAKGYLIVSDIEAARDQLVAADIEVTLFHLGPDGPGDGLDPDRRSYFSLASFSDPDGNAWVLQEVTTRLPGRIDTAVTSFGSARDLAAALRRAAAAHGGHEERTGEEDPNWPDWYAEYMAAEQSGAELPT
;
A
#
# COMPACT_ATOMS: atom_id res chain seq x y z
N MET A 1 -40.34 43.49 -7.64
CA MET A 1 -39.95 42.14 -7.23
C MET A 1 -39.14 41.55 -8.37
N SER A 2 -37.83 41.63 -8.28
CA SER A 2 -36.92 41.09 -9.31
C SER A 2 -36.36 39.77 -8.80
N THR A 3 -36.74 38.72 -9.48
CA THR A 3 -36.17 37.37 -9.27
C THR A 3 -34.81 37.29 -9.96
N ASN A 4 -33.76 37.14 -9.16
CA ASN A 4 -32.42 36.82 -9.64
C ASN A 4 -32.36 35.33 -9.97
N GLU A 5 -32.32 35.00 -11.25
CA GLU A 5 -31.93 33.65 -11.71
C GLU A 5 -30.44 33.50 -11.54
N VAL A 6 -30.06 32.54 -10.69
CA VAL A 6 -28.68 32.05 -10.58
C VAL A 6 -28.41 31.15 -11.78
N GLN A 7 -27.66 31.66 -12.77
CA GLN A 7 -27.10 30.83 -13.85
C GLN A 7 -26.06 29.90 -13.25
N THR A 8 -26.38 28.62 -13.16
CA THR A 8 -25.42 27.55 -12.96
C THR A 8 -24.59 27.41 -14.22
N ASN A 9 -23.33 27.81 -14.13
CA ASN A 9 -22.34 27.63 -15.17
C ASN A 9 -21.98 26.14 -15.21
N ASP A 10 -22.63 25.38 -16.07
CA ASP A 10 -22.28 23.99 -16.41
C ASP A 10 -21.01 24.03 -17.26
N SER A 11 -19.87 24.06 -16.58
CA SER A 11 -18.59 23.91 -17.25
C SER A 11 -18.53 22.47 -17.78
N THR A 12 -18.71 22.32 -19.08
CA THR A 12 -18.43 21.12 -19.86
C THR A 12 -17.00 20.65 -19.54
N ARG A 13 -16.86 19.81 -18.52
CA ARG A 13 -15.63 19.04 -18.31
C ARG A 13 -15.49 18.10 -19.50
N THR A 14 -14.56 18.42 -20.38
CA THR A 14 -14.13 17.50 -21.42
C THR A 14 -13.64 16.23 -20.71
N HIS A 15 -14.44 15.17 -20.70
CA HIS A 15 -14.05 13.87 -20.25
C HIS A 15 -13.03 13.33 -21.26
N VAL A 16 -11.76 13.55 -20.97
CA VAL A 16 -10.68 12.80 -21.64
C VAL A 16 -10.83 11.36 -21.13
N ALA A 17 -10.91 10.40 -22.04
CA ALA A 17 -10.91 8.99 -21.66
C ALA A 17 -9.71 8.71 -20.75
N PRO A 18 -9.91 8.04 -19.62
CA PRO A 18 -8.81 7.77 -18.70
C PRO A 18 -7.75 6.91 -19.42
N VAL A 19 -6.51 7.39 -19.40
CA VAL A 19 -5.35 6.60 -19.80
C VAL A 19 -4.81 5.95 -18.53
N ASP A 20 -4.57 4.65 -18.56
CA ASP A 20 -3.95 3.94 -17.44
C ASP A 20 -2.58 4.53 -17.14
N MET A 21 -2.42 5.02 -15.92
CA MET A 21 -1.15 5.50 -15.39
C MET A 21 -0.85 4.72 -14.10
N LYS A 22 0.22 3.93 -14.14
CA LYS A 22 0.68 3.16 -12.98
C LYS A 22 1.94 3.81 -12.42
N LEU A 23 2.02 3.90 -11.10
CA LEU A 23 3.26 4.29 -10.45
C LEU A 23 4.23 3.13 -10.55
N GLU A 24 5.22 3.26 -11.42
CA GLU A 24 6.24 2.23 -11.65
C GLU A 24 7.41 2.38 -10.69
N VAL A 25 7.90 3.63 -10.53
CA VAL A 25 9.13 3.86 -9.80
C VAL A 25 9.14 5.23 -9.12
N VAL A 26 9.82 5.29 -7.97
CA VAL A 26 10.17 6.55 -7.28
C VAL A 26 11.69 6.64 -7.17
N VAL A 27 12.26 7.78 -7.58
CA VAL A 27 13.69 8.03 -7.42
C VAL A 27 13.99 8.51 -6.01
N ILE A 28 14.93 7.85 -5.34
CA ILE A 28 15.43 8.25 -4.01
C ILE A 28 16.87 8.76 -4.12
N PRO A 29 17.23 9.87 -3.44
CA PRO A 29 18.57 10.41 -3.46
C PRO A 29 19.48 9.64 -2.51
N VAL A 30 20.63 9.16 -3.01
CA VAL A 30 21.65 8.48 -2.21
C VAL A 30 23.04 9.11 -2.51
N THR A 31 23.95 9.06 -1.54
CA THR A 31 25.33 9.50 -1.71
C THR A 31 26.25 8.40 -2.21
N ASP A 32 25.92 7.15 -1.89
CA ASP A 32 26.71 5.94 -2.19
C ASP A 32 25.81 4.83 -2.65
N VAL A 33 25.93 4.49 -3.94
CA VAL A 33 25.08 3.49 -4.62
C VAL A 33 25.34 2.08 -4.07
N ASP A 34 26.60 1.75 -3.78
CA ASP A 34 26.96 0.41 -3.28
C ASP A 34 26.43 0.22 -1.85
N ARG A 35 26.58 1.20 -0.98
CA ARG A 35 26.03 1.19 0.38
C ARG A 35 24.51 1.09 0.40
N ALA A 36 23.83 1.82 -0.48
CA ALA A 36 22.38 1.73 -0.63
C ALA A 36 21.96 0.34 -1.13
N THR A 37 22.69 -0.21 -2.11
CA THR A 37 22.45 -1.56 -2.65
C THR A 37 22.58 -2.63 -1.55
N GLU A 38 23.60 -2.57 -0.73
CA GLU A 38 23.79 -3.49 0.41
C GLU A 38 22.64 -3.37 1.42
N PHE A 39 22.20 -2.15 1.71
CA PHE A 39 21.10 -1.89 2.63
C PHE A 39 19.78 -2.50 2.14
N TYR A 40 19.36 -2.19 0.91
CA TYR A 40 18.08 -2.70 0.38
C TYR A 40 18.10 -4.20 0.12
N THR A 41 19.28 -4.78 -0.19
CA THR A 41 19.47 -6.24 -0.25
C THR A 41 19.27 -6.88 1.13
N ARG A 42 19.82 -6.29 2.18
CA ARG A 42 19.67 -6.76 3.56
C ARG A 42 18.22 -6.68 4.06
N LEU A 43 17.44 -5.69 3.57
CA LEU A 43 15.99 -5.62 3.80
C LEU A 43 15.20 -6.74 3.13
N GLY A 44 15.83 -7.55 2.26
CA GLY A 44 15.16 -8.59 1.48
C GLY A 44 14.35 -8.04 0.30
N TRP A 45 14.60 -6.79 -0.12
CA TRP A 45 13.98 -6.26 -1.32
C TRP A 45 14.61 -6.87 -2.56
N ARG A 46 13.79 -7.11 -3.58
CA ARG A 46 14.26 -7.69 -4.84
C ARG A 46 15.01 -6.64 -5.66
N GLN A 47 16.27 -6.90 -6.00
CA GLN A 47 16.97 -6.11 -7.00
C GLN A 47 16.51 -6.54 -8.39
N ASP A 48 15.99 -5.60 -9.16
CA ASP A 48 15.51 -5.84 -10.52
C ASP A 48 16.61 -5.57 -11.54
N VAL A 49 16.46 -6.20 -12.71
CA VAL A 49 17.38 -5.97 -13.83
C VAL A 49 17.06 -4.63 -14.49
N THR A 50 18.07 -3.79 -14.64
CA THR A 50 17.98 -2.50 -15.36
C THR A 50 18.77 -2.56 -16.65
N PRO A 51 18.50 -1.68 -17.65
CA PRO A 51 19.23 -1.68 -18.89
C PRO A 51 20.75 -1.53 -18.69
N PRO A 52 21.58 -2.33 -19.38
CA PRO A 52 23.04 -2.26 -19.24
C PRO A 52 23.56 -0.84 -19.48
N GLY A 53 24.42 -0.35 -18.58
CA GLY A 53 25.03 0.97 -18.70
C GLY A 53 24.11 2.14 -18.34
N SER A 54 22.91 1.89 -17.84
CA SER A 54 21.99 2.97 -17.40
C SER A 54 22.47 3.72 -16.15
N GLY A 55 23.35 3.11 -15.34
CA GLY A 55 23.77 3.68 -14.04
C GLY A 55 22.66 3.65 -12.99
N VAL A 56 21.54 2.97 -13.27
CA VAL A 56 20.37 2.88 -12.40
C VAL A 56 20.38 1.55 -11.66
N VAL A 57 20.13 1.61 -10.35
CA VAL A 57 19.82 0.45 -9.51
C VAL A 57 18.34 0.51 -9.14
N GLN A 58 17.64 -0.61 -9.30
CA GLN A 58 16.22 -0.72 -8.97
C GLN A 58 16.00 -1.78 -7.89
N PHE A 59 15.19 -1.43 -6.89
CA PHE A 59 14.71 -2.37 -5.89
C PHE A 59 13.20 -2.32 -5.74
N THR A 60 12.59 -3.50 -5.62
CA THR A 60 11.15 -3.65 -5.39
C THR A 60 10.90 -4.25 -4.01
N PRO A 61 10.15 -3.56 -3.12
CA PRO A 61 9.72 -4.13 -1.86
C PRO A 61 8.87 -5.39 -2.06
N PRO A 62 8.92 -6.40 -1.18
CA PRO A 62 8.07 -7.58 -1.28
C PRO A 62 6.57 -7.20 -1.33
N GLY A 63 5.87 -7.69 -2.35
CA GLY A 63 4.44 -7.45 -2.53
C GLY A 63 4.07 -6.06 -3.07
N ALA A 64 5.06 -5.23 -3.45
CA ALA A 64 4.80 -3.94 -4.07
C ALA A 64 4.79 -4.04 -5.61
N ASP A 65 3.92 -3.25 -6.25
CA ASP A 65 3.91 -3.06 -7.70
C ASP A 65 4.90 -1.96 -8.13
N ALA A 66 5.17 -0.99 -7.23
CA ALA A 66 6.10 0.10 -7.47
C ALA A 66 7.47 -0.19 -6.86
N SER A 67 8.51 0.30 -7.53
CA SER A 67 9.92 0.15 -7.17
C SER A 67 10.54 1.46 -6.73
N ILE A 68 11.75 1.40 -6.23
CA ILE A 68 12.62 2.56 -6.06
C ILE A 68 13.78 2.49 -7.05
N HIS A 69 14.20 3.67 -7.53
CA HIS A 69 15.44 3.86 -8.29
C HIS A 69 16.41 4.71 -7.50
N PHE A 70 17.69 4.37 -7.60
CA PHE A 70 18.78 5.26 -7.22
C PHE A 70 19.97 5.04 -8.15
N GLY A 71 20.88 6.01 -8.19
CA GLY A 71 22.03 6.00 -9.07
C GLY A 71 22.67 7.40 -9.10
N ALA A 72 23.84 7.52 -9.71
CA ALA A 72 24.48 8.79 -9.88
C ALA A 72 23.63 9.73 -10.77
N ASP A 73 23.46 10.96 -10.33
CA ASP A 73 22.81 12.03 -11.11
C ASP A 73 21.35 11.80 -11.54
N LEU A 74 20.64 10.85 -10.90
CA LEU A 74 19.22 10.60 -11.21
C LEU A 74 18.28 11.68 -10.67
N THR A 75 18.71 12.42 -9.65
CA THR A 75 17.92 13.49 -9.03
C THR A 75 18.82 14.55 -8.46
N THR A 76 18.32 15.77 -8.38
CA THR A 76 18.99 16.90 -7.70
C THR A 76 18.53 17.05 -6.24
N ALA A 77 17.64 16.19 -5.77
CA ALA A 77 17.20 16.18 -4.37
C ALA A 77 18.36 15.80 -3.44
N ALA A 78 18.41 16.41 -2.27
CA ALA A 78 19.45 16.12 -1.29
C ALA A 78 19.31 14.68 -0.78
N PRO A 79 20.42 13.93 -0.60
CA PRO A 79 20.40 12.64 0.08
C PRO A 79 19.70 12.74 1.45
N GLY A 80 18.90 11.74 1.80
CA GLY A 80 18.10 11.72 3.02
C GLY A 80 16.80 12.54 2.98
N SER A 81 16.46 13.16 1.83
CA SER A 81 15.23 13.96 1.71
C SER A 81 13.99 13.18 1.30
N ALA A 82 14.12 11.92 0.87
CA ALA A 82 12.98 11.12 0.48
C ALA A 82 12.24 10.54 1.70
N LYS A 83 10.91 10.38 1.53
CA LYS A 83 10.05 9.72 2.49
C LYS A 83 9.06 8.81 1.76
N GLY A 84 9.07 7.53 2.11
CA GLY A 84 8.15 6.52 1.58
C GLY A 84 7.28 5.91 2.67
N TYR A 85 6.08 5.44 2.26
CA TYR A 85 5.19 4.64 3.12
C TYR A 85 5.06 3.24 2.57
N LEU A 86 5.20 2.26 3.45
CA LEU A 86 4.99 0.84 3.17
C LEU A 86 3.80 0.36 4.00
N ILE A 87 2.87 -0.31 3.35
CA ILE A 87 1.69 -0.85 4.02
C ILE A 87 1.96 -2.29 4.42
N VAL A 88 1.66 -2.59 5.67
CA VAL A 88 1.76 -3.95 6.23
C VAL A 88 0.45 -4.34 6.91
N SER A 89 0.13 -5.62 6.91
CA SER A 89 -1.03 -6.16 7.62
C SER A 89 -0.73 -6.54 9.08
N ASP A 90 0.57 -6.68 9.41
CA ASP A 90 1.07 -7.03 10.74
C ASP A 90 2.37 -6.26 10.97
N ILE A 91 2.28 -5.19 11.75
CA ILE A 91 3.40 -4.28 11.99
C ILE A 91 4.43 -4.85 12.95
N GLU A 92 4.02 -5.76 13.86
CA GLU A 92 4.91 -6.40 14.80
C GLU A 92 5.81 -7.39 14.06
N ALA A 93 5.22 -8.23 13.19
CA ALA A 93 5.99 -9.15 12.34
C ALA A 93 6.93 -8.40 11.38
N ALA A 94 6.47 -7.29 10.80
CA ALA A 94 7.30 -6.46 9.93
C ALA A 94 8.47 -5.80 10.68
N ARG A 95 8.22 -5.28 11.89
CA ARG A 95 9.27 -4.74 12.77
C ARG A 95 10.29 -5.81 13.14
N ASP A 96 9.84 -6.98 13.55
CA ASP A 96 10.73 -8.06 13.98
C ASP A 96 11.62 -8.53 12.82
N GLN A 97 11.11 -8.55 11.60
CA GLN A 97 11.90 -8.83 10.39
C GLN A 97 12.99 -7.76 10.16
N LEU A 98 12.67 -6.48 10.34
CA LEU A 98 13.65 -5.39 10.21
C LEU A 98 14.72 -5.45 11.30
N VAL A 99 14.32 -5.70 12.55
CA VAL A 99 15.26 -5.86 13.68
C VAL A 99 16.18 -7.07 13.46
N ALA A 100 15.66 -8.18 12.92
CA ALA A 100 16.45 -9.34 12.58
C ALA A 100 17.46 -9.05 11.44
N ALA A 101 17.19 -8.04 10.61
CA ALA A 101 18.10 -7.53 9.58
C ALA A 101 19.06 -6.43 10.10
N ASP A 102 19.15 -6.23 11.41
CA ASP A 102 19.98 -5.21 12.08
C ASP A 102 19.58 -3.77 11.65
N ILE A 103 18.27 -3.51 11.54
CA ILE A 103 17.70 -2.20 11.25
C ILE A 103 17.08 -1.63 12.52
N GLU A 104 17.45 -0.40 12.87
CA GLU A 104 16.82 0.32 13.97
C GLU A 104 15.41 0.76 13.57
N VAL A 105 14.41 0.41 14.38
CA VAL A 105 13.00 0.65 14.10
C VAL A 105 12.33 1.29 15.30
N THR A 106 11.67 2.42 15.09
CA THR A 106 10.87 3.10 16.11
C THR A 106 9.39 2.85 15.88
N LEU A 107 8.70 2.28 16.88
CA LEU A 107 7.24 2.12 16.89
C LEU A 107 6.56 3.35 17.48
N PHE A 108 5.48 3.79 16.84
CA PHE A 108 4.63 4.87 17.34
C PHE A 108 3.21 4.71 16.82
N HIS A 109 2.27 5.43 17.41
CA HIS A 109 0.88 5.45 16.94
C HIS A 109 0.36 6.87 16.79
N LEU A 110 -0.70 7.04 16.00
CA LEU A 110 -1.40 8.32 15.84
C LEU A 110 -2.48 8.44 16.93
N GLY A 111 -2.31 9.40 17.81
CA GLY A 111 -3.28 9.73 18.86
C GLY A 111 -3.95 11.08 18.62
N PRO A 112 -5.02 11.42 19.36
CA PRO A 112 -5.73 12.70 19.23
C PRO A 112 -4.87 13.90 19.62
N ASP A 113 -3.91 13.71 20.51
CA ASP A 113 -3.00 14.75 21.01
C ASP A 113 -1.63 14.73 20.32
N GLY A 114 -1.48 13.92 19.26
CA GLY A 114 -0.24 13.73 18.53
C GLY A 114 0.29 12.29 18.61
N PRO A 115 1.48 12.04 18.04
CA PRO A 115 2.09 10.71 18.08
C PRO A 115 2.37 10.26 19.52
N GLY A 116 2.00 9.01 19.83
CA GLY A 116 2.34 8.32 21.08
C GLY A 116 3.28 7.14 20.82
N ASP A 117 4.02 6.71 21.85
CA ASP A 117 4.95 5.58 21.76
C ASP A 117 4.21 4.24 21.62
N GLY A 118 4.78 3.32 20.85
CA GLY A 118 4.28 1.96 20.68
C GLY A 118 3.10 1.84 19.72
N LEU A 119 2.37 0.75 19.85
CA LEU A 119 1.22 0.44 19.00
C LEU A 119 -0.03 1.22 19.43
N ASP A 120 -0.95 1.42 18.48
CA ASP A 120 -2.28 1.96 18.83
C ASP A 120 -2.98 1.03 19.82
N PRO A 121 -3.39 1.54 21.01
CA PRO A 121 -4.01 0.72 22.05
C PRO A 121 -5.26 -0.04 21.60
N ASP A 122 -6.01 0.56 20.66
CA ASP A 122 -7.23 -0.02 20.11
C ASP A 122 -6.97 -0.85 18.84
N ARG A 123 -5.72 -0.95 18.38
CA ARG A 123 -5.31 -1.68 17.15
C ARG A 123 -6.12 -1.27 15.92
N ARG A 124 -6.47 0.00 15.82
CA ARG A 124 -7.21 0.55 14.68
C ARG A 124 -6.36 0.55 13.42
N SER A 125 -6.98 0.19 12.30
CA SER A 125 -6.34 0.29 10.98
C SER A 125 -5.83 1.71 10.71
N TYR A 126 -4.63 1.85 10.14
CA TYR A 126 -3.90 3.10 9.86
C TYR A 126 -3.24 3.79 11.08
N PHE A 127 -3.47 3.37 12.30
CA PHE A 127 -3.04 4.12 13.49
C PHE A 127 -1.71 3.64 14.07
N SER A 128 -1.31 2.38 13.87
CA SER A 128 0.01 1.87 14.28
C SER A 128 1.03 2.08 13.16
N LEU A 129 2.18 2.65 13.50
CA LEU A 129 3.25 2.97 12.57
C LEU A 129 4.61 2.51 13.13
N ALA A 130 5.54 2.27 12.21
CA ALA A 130 6.94 2.11 12.54
C ALA A 130 7.79 2.89 11.54
N SER A 131 8.92 3.42 11.97
CA SER A 131 9.83 4.13 11.09
C SER A 131 11.24 3.60 11.16
N PHE A 132 11.92 3.61 10.02
CA PHE A 132 13.35 3.37 9.87
C PHE A 132 13.92 4.29 8.80
N SER A 133 15.23 4.35 8.70
CA SER A 133 15.91 5.13 7.66
C SER A 133 16.94 4.28 6.94
N ASP A 134 17.17 4.61 5.67
CA ASP A 134 18.32 4.10 4.94
C ASP A 134 19.64 4.78 5.40
N PRO A 135 20.80 4.36 4.90
CA PRO A 135 22.09 4.92 5.32
C PRO A 135 22.29 6.40 5.01
N ASP A 136 21.50 6.96 4.09
CA ASP A 136 21.53 8.39 3.75
C ASP A 136 20.51 9.22 4.53
N GLY A 137 19.64 8.57 5.32
CA GLY A 137 18.59 9.22 6.11
C GLY A 137 17.25 9.32 5.37
N ASN A 138 17.09 8.70 4.19
CA ASN A 138 15.77 8.60 3.57
C ASN A 138 14.83 7.82 4.48
N ALA A 139 13.67 8.41 4.79
CA ALA A 139 12.77 7.89 5.79
C ALA A 139 11.76 6.89 5.19
N TRP A 140 11.58 5.77 5.84
CA TRP A 140 10.56 4.78 5.55
C TRP A 140 9.61 4.64 6.71
N VAL A 141 8.31 4.67 6.42
CA VAL A 141 7.26 4.50 7.42
C VAL A 141 6.45 3.26 7.06
N LEU A 142 6.47 2.25 7.93
CA LEU A 142 5.50 1.17 7.91
C LEU A 142 4.19 1.67 8.50
N GLN A 143 3.07 1.36 7.87
CA GLN A 143 1.75 1.66 8.41
C GLN A 143 0.90 0.40 8.39
N GLU A 144 0.35 0.02 9.54
CA GLU A 144 -0.54 -1.13 9.64
C GLU A 144 -1.90 -0.80 9.06
N VAL A 145 -2.31 -1.56 8.03
CA VAL A 145 -3.63 -1.42 7.41
C VAL A 145 -4.30 -2.80 7.39
N THR A 146 -5.16 -3.04 8.35
CA THR A 146 -5.93 -4.30 8.48
C THR A 146 -7.28 -4.23 7.78
N THR A 147 -7.83 -3.02 7.65
CA THR A 147 -9.08 -2.75 6.91
C THR A 147 -8.88 -1.47 6.12
N ARG A 148 -9.17 -1.51 4.82
CA ARG A 148 -8.99 -0.35 3.94
C ARG A 148 -10.19 0.60 4.00
N LEU A 149 -9.89 1.89 3.90
CA LEU A 149 -10.91 2.93 3.70
C LEU A 149 -11.40 2.92 2.25
N PRO A 150 -12.70 3.22 2.01
CA PRO A 150 -13.28 3.29 0.67
C PRO A 150 -12.54 4.26 -0.26
N GLY A 151 -12.53 3.96 -1.56
CA GLY A 151 -11.95 4.81 -2.61
C GLY A 151 -10.43 4.75 -2.75
N ARG A 152 -9.74 3.95 -1.93
CA ARG A 152 -8.28 3.76 -2.03
C ARG A 152 -7.88 2.82 -3.17
N ILE A 153 -8.71 1.83 -3.43
CA ILE A 153 -8.55 0.86 -4.52
C ILE A 153 -9.80 0.97 -5.38
N ASP A 154 -9.63 0.92 -6.71
CA ASP A 154 -10.74 0.86 -7.65
C ASP A 154 -11.53 -0.44 -7.40
N THR A 155 -12.86 -0.33 -7.28
CA THR A 155 -13.76 -1.48 -7.05
C THR A 155 -13.78 -2.47 -8.21
N ALA A 156 -13.30 -2.07 -9.39
CA ALA A 156 -13.23 -2.92 -10.58
C ALA A 156 -11.90 -3.68 -10.70
N VAL A 157 -10.92 -3.42 -9.83
CA VAL A 157 -9.58 -4.02 -9.91
C VAL A 157 -9.23 -4.70 -8.59
N THR A 158 -8.93 -5.99 -8.64
CA THR A 158 -8.39 -6.74 -7.50
C THR A 158 -6.94 -7.12 -7.75
N SER A 159 -6.10 -7.05 -6.69
CA SER A 159 -4.73 -7.53 -6.73
C SER A 159 -4.36 -8.22 -5.43
N PHE A 160 -3.52 -9.24 -5.53
CA PHE A 160 -3.04 -10.01 -4.38
C PHE A 160 -1.51 -10.09 -4.43
N GLY A 161 -0.86 -9.76 -3.32
CA GLY A 161 0.60 -9.72 -3.22
C GLY A 161 1.26 -11.10 -3.31
N SER A 162 0.50 -12.18 -3.09
CA SER A 162 1.00 -13.56 -3.16
C SER A 162 -0.14 -14.57 -3.27
N ALA A 163 0.19 -15.82 -3.65
CA ALA A 163 -0.75 -16.94 -3.60
C ALA A 163 -1.29 -17.20 -2.18
N ARG A 164 -0.50 -16.92 -1.14
CA ARG A 164 -0.92 -17.03 0.26
C ARG A 164 -1.96 -15.98 0.61
N ASP A 165 -1.77 -14.76 0.14
CA ASP A 165 -2.70 -13.64 0.33
C ASP A 165 -4.04 -13.92 -0.37
N LEU A 166 -4.00 -14.35 -1.64
CA LEU A 166 -5.19 -14.81 -2.36
C LEU A 166 -5.91 -15.95 -1.62
N ALA A 167 -5.17 -16.95 -1.13
CA ALA A 167 -5.77 -18.06 -0.39
C ALA A 167 -6.42 -17.60 0.93
N ALA A 168 -5.86 -16.59 1.59
CA ALA A 168 -6.46 -16.00 2.79
C ALA A 168 -7.77 -15.26 2.45
N ALA A 169 -7.79 -14.47 1.36
CA ALA A 169 -9.00 -13.78 0.89
C ALA A 169 -10.10 -14.78 0.51
N LEU A 170 -9.77 -15.84 -0.22
CA LEU A 170 -10.73 -16.91 -0.57
C LEU A 170 -11.34 -17.57 0.67
N ARG A 171 -10.55 -17.79 1.74
CA ARG A 171 -11.10 -18.37 2.98
C ARG A 171 -12.06 -17.42 3.68
N ARG A 172 -11.79 -16.10 3.67
CA ARG A 172 -12.71 -15.11 4.24
C ARG A 172 -14.00 -15.04 3.43
N ALA A 173 -13.91 -15.01 2.10
CA ALA A 173 -15.07 -15.05 1.22
C ALA A 173 -15.91 -16.31 1.46
N ALA A 174 -15.28 -17.49 1.57
CA ALA A 174 -15.97 -18.75 1.85
C ALA A 174 -16.70 -18.74 3.20
N ALA A 175 -16.08 -18.20 4.25
CA ALA A 175 -16.70 -18.09 5.56
C ALA A 175 -17.92 -17.14 5.54
N ALA A 176 -17.81 -16.01 4.84
CA ALA A 176 -18.91 -15.06 4.70
C ALA A 176 -20.06 -15.62 3.85
N HIS A 177 -19.73 -16.34 2.76
CA HIS A 177 -20.72 -16.99 1.90
C HIS A 177 -21.51 -18.08 2.63
N GLY A 178 -20.85 -18.92 3.44
CA GLY A 178 -21.55 -19.90 4.29
C GLY A 178 -22.56 -19.23 5.24
N GLY A 179 -22.22 -18.08 5.82
CA GLY A 179 -23.18 -17.29 6.60
C GLY A 179 -24.32 -16.68 5.76
N HIS A 180 -24.10 -16.40 4.48
CA HIS A 180 -25.16 -15.97 3.55
C HIS A 180 -26.12 -17.13 3.26
N GLU A 181 -25.64 -18.31 2.92
CA GLU A 181 -26.46 -19.51 2.68
C GLU A 181 -27.25 -19.94 3.92
N GLU A 182 -26.66 -19.84 5.11
CA GLU A 182 -27.38 -20.11 6.37
C GLU A 182 -28.54 -19.13 6.60
N ARG A 183 -28.42 -17.85 6.21
CA ARG A 183 -29.50 -16.85 6.35
C ARG A 183 -30.59 -17.02 5.31
N THR A 184 -30.24 -17.35 4.07
CA THR A 184 -31.18 -17.53 2.96
C THR A 184 -31.85 -18.89 3.00
N GLY A 185 -31.19 -19.90 3.56
CA GLY A 185 -31.65 -21.29 3.57
C GLY A 185 -31.51 -21.97 2.20
N GLU A 186 -30.78 -21.38 1.26
CA GLU A 186 -30.59 -21.88 -0.10
C GLU A 186 -29.11 -21.99 -0.42
N GLU A 187 -28.70 -23.05 -1.15
CA GLU A 187 -27.37 -23.15 -1.72
C GLU A 187 -27.24 -22.18 -2.91
N ASP A 188 -26.16 -21.40 -2.96
CA ASP A 188 -25.87 -20.50 -4.07
C ASP A 188 -24.92 -21.15 -5.10
N PRO A 189 -25.44 -21.63 -6.26
CA PRO A 189 -24.61 -22.21 -7.31
C PRO A 189 -23.67 -21.19 -7.98
N ASN A 190 -23.90 -19.89 -7.77
CA ASN A 190 -23.11 -18.80 -8.35
C ASN A 190 -22.03 -18.25 -7.37
N TRP A 191 -21.60 -19.09 -6.43
CA TRP A 191 -20.57 -18.74 -5.45
C TRP A 191 -19.29 -18.12 -6.04
N PRO A 192 -18.83 -18.41 -7.30
CA PRO A 192 -17.63 -17.75 -7.83
C PRO A 192 -17.81 -16.25 -8.03
N ASP A 193 -18.97 -15.81 -8.52
CA ASP A 193 -19.26 -14.39 -8.70
C ASP A 193 -19.39 -13.70 -7.35
N TRP A 194 -20.09 -14.33 -6.39
CA TRP A 194 -20.23 -13.83 -5.03
C TRP A 194 -18.88 -13.67 -4.33
N TYR A 195 -17.96 -14.63 -4.49
CA TYR A 195 -16.60 -14.54 -3.95
C TYR A 195 -15.82 -13.39 -4.60
N ALA A 196 -15.94 -13.22 -5.91
CA ALA A 196 -15.27 -12.14 -6.62
C ALA A 196 -15.76 -10.77 -6.14
N GLU A 197 -17.08 -10.60 -5.98
CA GLU A 197 -17.69 -9.39 -5.44
C GLU A 197 -17.25 -9.13 -3.99
N TYR A 198 -17.26 -10.15 -3.15
CA TYR A 198 -16.78 -10.04 -1.76
C TYR A 198 -15.33 -9.58 -1.69
N MET A 199 -14.43 -10.23 -2.44
CA MET A 199 -13.02 -9.90 -2.42
C MET A 199 -12.74 -8.50 -2.98
N ALA A 200 -13.47 -8.08 -4.02
CA ALA A 200 -13.36 -6.73 -4.59
C ALA A 200 -13.85 -5.67 -3.60
N ALA A 201 -15.00 -5.89 -2.96
CA ALA A 201 -15.55 -5.01 -1.94
C ALA A 201 -14.62 -4.90 -0.72
N GLU A 202 -14.09 -6.05 -0.22
CA GLU A 202 -13.14 -6.08 0.90
C GLU A 202 -11.88 -5.25 0.60
N GLN A 203 -11.28 -5.39 -0.59
CA GLN A 203 -10.08 -4.65 -0.96
C GLN A 203 -10.34 -3.16 -1.16
N SER A 204 -11.48 -2.80 -1.70
CA SER A 204 -11.85 -1.39 -1.94
C SER A 204 -12.42 -0.69 -0.70
N GLY A 205 -12.76 -1.44 0.36
CA GLY A 205 -13.47 -0.93 1.53
C GLY A 205 -14.94 -0.57 1.23
N ALA A 206 -15.50 -1.16 0.17
CA ALA A 206 -16.92 -1.02 -0.14
C ALA A 206 -17.79 -1.88 0.80
N GLU A 207 -19.13 -1.71 0.72
CA GLU A 207 -20.05 -2.55 1.47
C GLU A 207 -19.95 -4.00 0.98
N LEU A 208 -19.80 -4.93 1.95
CA LEU A 208 -19.67 -6.35 1.62
C LEU A 208 -21.02 -6.93 1.20
N PRO A 209 -21.03 -7.86 0.24
CA PRO A 209 -22.27 -8.58 -0.11
C PRO A 209 -22.78 -9.37 1.11
N THR A 210 -24.09 -9.34 1.32
CA THR A 210 -24.76 -9.93 2.48
C THR A 210 -25.68 -11.08 2.07
#